data_b7f6498d4780e45bcd34503cbe9c4b61
#
_entry.id   b7f6498d4780e45bcd34503cbe9c4b61
#
_cell.length_a   1.000
_cell.length_b   1.000
_cell.length_c   1.000
_cell.angle_alpha   90.00
_cell.angle_beta   90.00
_cell.angle_gamma   90.00
#
_symmetry.space_group_name_H-M   'P 1'
#
loop_
_entity.id
_entity.type
_entity.pdbx_description
1 polymer ?
#
loop_
_entity_poly.entity_id
_entity_poly.type
_entity_poly.pdbx_seq_one_letter_code
_entity_poly.pdbx_strand_id
1 'polypeptide(L)'
;MTGLFTKIAAAITALTLLGTNPGNLNGLVQQPGDTAFADSEELTAPVDPIALCKSITIGWNLGNSLDATGNGYNSETSWGNPVVTKELIDAVREAGFDAVRIPTTWFNHSDSDLNVDDAWFERVHEVVDYAYNEGMYVILNVHHENWNDPYEDSYKAASNKLKNLWKQIANEFKDYGSRLIFEGMNEPRWRNTNFEWNGGNSEGRSVVNKLNADFVKAVRSTGGNNKYRALMIPTYAASASALEGFTVPDDDSLIVSIHAYSPYNFAMNENGTKVFDPSANDSTGELIWLSDTLYDRFISKGVGAIIGECGTVNKNNLSSRIAWAKYFPVVFGDNGIPVFLWDNNAYGSGNETFGQLHRNTLTWEYPEYIKALVNAA
;
A
#
# COMPACT_ATOMS: atom_id res chain seq x y z
N MET A 1 46.83 -12.19 -30.82
CA MET A 1 47.75 -11.76 -29.75
C MET A 1 46.90 -11.65 -28.51
N THR A 2 46.89 -12.74 -27.72
CA THR A 2 47.45 -12.87 -26.36
C THR A 2 46.89 -11.86 -25.42
N GLY A 3 46.03 -12.12 -24.44
CA GLY A 3 46.05 -13.11 -23.37
C GLY A 3 46.01 -12.33 -22.08
N LEU A 4 45.19 -12.65 -21.14
CA LEU A 4 45.60 -13.08 -19.81
C LEU A 4 44.39 -13.32 -18.89
N PHE A 5 44.20 -14.58 -18.53
CA PHE A 5 43.37 -14.99 -17.39
C PHE A 5 44.12 -14.73 -16.07
N THR A 6 43.45 -14.24 -15.05
CA THR A 6 43.96 -14.43 -13.69
C THR A 6 42.86 -14.94 -12.77
N LYS A 7 43.07 -16.16 -12.30
CA LYS A 7 42.32 -16.87 -11.25
C LYS A 7 42.68 -16.28 -9.90
N ILE A 8 41.75 -16.13 -9.00
CA ILE A 8 42.01 -16.02 -7.57
C ILE A 8 41.30 -17.17 -6.85
N ALA A 9 42.10 -17.94 -6.13
CA ALA A 9 41.71 -19.14 -5.42
C ALA A 9 41.09 -18.83 -4.06
N ALA A 10 40.13 -19.68 -3.67
CA ALA A 10 39.56 -19.74 -2.33
C ALA A 10 40.57 -20.29 -1.33
N ALA A 11 40.69 -19.67 -0.17
CA ALA A 11 41.37 -20.24 0.99
C ALA A 11 40.36 -20.76 2.00
N ILE A 12 40.30 -22.08 2.15
CA ILE A 12 39.58 -22.77 3.23
C ILE A 12 40.55 -22.88 4.40
N THR A 13 40.14 -22.34 5.55
CA THR A 13 40.87 -22.57 6.81
C THR A 13 39.99 -23.45 7.70
N ALA A 14 40.39 -24.70 7.82
CA ALA A 14 39.85 -25.65 8.80
C ALA A 14 40.49 -25.38 10.17
N LEU A 15 39.63 -25.27 11.22
CA LEU A 15 40.10 -25.26 12.60
C LEU A 15 39.58 -26.53 13.31
N THR A 16 40.52 -27.31 13.82
CA THR A 16 40.36 -28.60 14.46
C THR A 16 39.77 -28.49 15.87
N LEU A 17 38.88 -29.43 16.18
CA LEU A 17 38.37 -29.74 17.52
C LEU A 17 39.45 -30.33 18.43
N LEU A 18 39.45 -29.91 19.69
CA LEU A 18 39.86 -30.75 20.82
C LEU A 18 39.21 -30.25 22.13
N GLY A 19 38.56 -31.19 22.83
CA GLY A 19 38.41 -31.08 24.30
C GLY A 19 37.01 -31.23 24.89
N THR A 20 36.65 -32.40 25.25
CA THR A 20 35.55 -32.94 26.07
C THR A 20 35.28 -32.25 27.39
N ASN A 21 34.00 -31.99 27.74
CA ASN A 21 33.40 -32.47 29.00
C ASN A 21 31.86 -32.44 28.99
N PRO A 22 31.15 -33.45 29.49
CA PRO A 22 29.71 -33.52 29.50
C PRO A 22 29.12 -32.94 30.80
N GLY A 23 28.21 -32.02 30.71
CA GLY A 23 27.52 -31.52 31.89
C GLY A 23 26.31 -30.65 31.58
N ASN A 24 25.10 -31.21 31.83
CA ASN A 24 23.81 -30.56 31.99
C ASN A 24 23.10 -29.99 30.73
N LEU A 25 22.37 -30.88 30.08
CA LEU A 25 21.17 -30.55 29.31
C LEU A 25 20.01 -30.27 30.27
N ASN A 26 19.86 -29.03 30.72
CA ASN A 26 18.59 -28.53 31.19
C ASN A 26 17.97 -27.71 30.07
N GLY A 27 16.82 -28.21 29.59
CA GLY A 27 16.09 -27.65 28.49
C GLY A 27 15.74 -26.17 28.71
N LEU A 28 16.26 -25.34 27.83
CA LEU A 28 15.65 -24.04 27.55
C LEU A 28 14.44 -24.30 26.66
N VAL A 29 13.28 -24.42 27.29
CA VAL A 29 12.00 -24.21 26.63
C VAL A 29 12.04 -22.77 26.16
N GLN A 30 12.18 -22.54 24.88
CA GLN A 30 11.98 -21.23 24.26
C GLN A 30 10.53 -20.84 24.56
N GLN A 31 10.35 -19.79 25.32
CA GLN A 31 9.05 -19.15 25.52
C GLN A 31 8.66 -18.51 24.16
N PRO A 32 7.41 -18.65 23.70
CA PRO A 32 6.94 -17.88 22.55
C PRO A 32 6.75 -16.44 23.02
N GLY A 33 7.64 -15.54 22.62
CA GLY A 33 7.56 -14.14 23.06
C GLY A 33 8.76 -13.24 22.76
N ASP A 34 9.80 -13.71 22.07
CA ASP A 34 10.85 -12.82 21.57
C ASP A 34 10.80 -12.82 20.02
N THR A 35 9.84 -12.09 19.44
CA THR A 35 9.99 -11.53 18.11
C THR A 35 11.05 -10.44 18.24
N ALA A 36 12.29 -10.74 17.83
CA ALA A 36 13.30 -9.72 17.62
C ALA A 36 12.74 -8.77 16.56
N PHE A 37 12.26 -7.60 16.96
CA PHE A 37 11.94 -6.52 16.05
C PHE A 37 13.16 -6.28 15.16
N ALA A 38 12.98 -6.26 13.84
CA ALA A 38 14.00 -5.83 12.91
C ALA A 38 14.56 -4.49 13.40
N ASP A 39 15.88 -4.30 13.31
CA ASP A 39 16.60 -3.12 13.81
C ASP A 39 15.74 -1.87 13.72
N SER A 40 15.35 -1.32 14.87
CA SER A 40 14.55 -0.10 14.95
C SER A 40 15.39 1.04 14.40
N GLU A 41 15.18 1.38 13.14
CA GLU A 41 15.78 2.57 12.52
C GLU A 41 15.19 3.80 13.22
N GLU A 42 16.01 4.53 13.98
CA GLU A 42 15.61 5.81 14.56
C GLU A 42 15.66 6.90 13.48
N LEU A 43 14.51 7.48 13.17
CA LEU A 43 14.42 8.61 12.24
C LEU A 43 14.83 9.90 12.96
N THR A 44 15.87 10.55 12.48
CA THR A 44 16.42 11.78 13.06
C THR A 44 16.06 13.06 12.28
N ALA A 45 15.47 12.90 11.09
CA ALA A 45 15.01 13.98 10.21
C ALA A 45 13.77 13.53 9.42
N PRO A 46 12.99 14.49 8.87
CA PRO A 46 11.87 14.18 7.98
C PRO A 46 12.30 13.26 6.83
N VAL A 47 11.53 12.22 6.57
CA VAL A 47 11.74 11.35 5.40
C VAL A 47 11.46 12.16 4.14
N ASP A 48 12.42 12.23 3.22
CA ASP A 48 12.23 12.86 1.92
C ASP A 48 11.20 12.06 1.10
N PRO A 49 9.99 12.58 0.85
CA PRO A 49 8.93 11.83 0.20
C PRO A 49 9.22 11.56 -1.28
N ILE A 50 10.04 12.39 -1.93
CA ILE A 50 10.43 12.19 -3.33
C ILE A 50 11.45 11.06 -3.43
N ALA A 51 12.46 11.06 -2.58
CA ALA A 51 13.47 10.00 -2.53
C ALA A 51 12.81 8.65 -2.15
N LEU A 52 11.89 8.66 -1.19
CA LEU A 52 11.15 7.47 -0.78
C LEU A 52 10.31 6.92 -1.94
N CYS A 53 9.52 7.75 -2.62
CA CYS A 53 8.73 7.31 -3.78
C CYS A 53 9.62 6.69 -4.87
N LYS A 54 10.76 7.31 -5.19
CA LYS A 54 11.71 6.79 -6.18
C LYS A 54 12.42 5.50 -5.76
N SER A 55 12.46 5.18 -4.47
CA SER A 55 13.05 3.94 -3.99
C SER A 55 12.09 2.74 -4.00
N ILE A 56 10.80 2.98 -4.20
CA ILE A 56 9.79 1.96 -4.43
C ILE A 56 9.69 1.69 -5.93
N THR A 57 9.99 0.46 -6.34
CA THR A 57 9.89 0.06 -7.73
C THR A 57 8.43 -0.20 -8.10
N ILE A 58 7.80 -1.15 -7.42
CA ILE A 58 6.41 -1.51 -7.66
C ILE A 58 5.77 -2.14 -6.42
N GLY A 59 4.53 -1.75 -6.13
CA GLY A 59 3.77 -2.28 -5.01
C GLY A 59 2.63 -3.21 -5.42
N TRP A 60 2.19 -3.99 -4.43
CA TRP A 60 1.03 -4.88 -4.51
C TRP A 60 0.08 -4.59 -3.35
N ASN A 61 -1.23 -4.68 -3.58
CA ASN A 61 -2.24 -4.52 -2.54
C ASN A 61 -2.74 -5.88 -2.03
N LEU A 62 -2.72 -6.07 -0.71
CA LEU A 62 -3.34 -7.19 -0.02
C LEU A 62 -4.85 -6.93 0.12
N GLY A 63 -5.56 -6.77 -0.99
CA GLY A 63 -6.98 -6.40 -0.98
C GLY A 63 -7.91 -7.52 -0.53
N ASN A 64 -9.06 -7.16 0.03
CA ASN A 64 -10.11 -8.06 0.52
C ASN A 64 -9.64 -9.03 1.63
N SER A 65 -8.67 -8.63 2.45
CA SER A 65 -8.18 -9.40 3.60
C SER A 65 -8.41 -8.61 4.89
N LEU A 66 -7.44 -7.85 5.38
CA LEU A 66 -7.61 -7.06 6.59
C LEU A 66 -8.59 -5.88 6.42
N ASP A 67 -8.90 -5.51 5.19
CA ASP A 67 -9.94 -4.53 4.83
C ASP A 67 -11.36 -5.12 4.79
N ALA A 68 -11.50 -6.44 4.75
CA ALA A 68 -12.81 -7.07 4.68
C ALA A 68 -13.67 -6.75 5.91
N THR A 69 -14.91 -6.32 5.65
CA THR A 69 -15.87 -6.02 6.71
C THR A 69 -16.69 -7.25 7.06
N GLY A 70 -16.69 -7.63 8.32
CA GLY A 70 -17.40 -8.81 8.82
C GLY A 70 -17.63 -8.69 10.32
N ASN A 71 -18.16 -9.73 10.94
CA ASN A 71 -18.40 -9.75 12.38
C ASN A 71 -17.20 -10.34 13.12
N GLY A 72 -16.52 -9.50 13.92
CA GLY A 72 -15.49 -9.91 14.87
C GLY A 72 -14.15 -10.31 14.19
N TYR A 73 -13.33 -11.07 14.92
CA TYR A 73 -11.96 -11.44 14.53
C TYR A 73 -11.83 -12.26 13.23
N ASN A 74 -12.93 -12.78 12.71
CA ASN A 74 -12.94 -13.52 11.45
C ASN A 74 -13.21 -12.62 10.23
N SER A 75 -13.17 -11.30 10.37
CA SER A 75 -13.43 -10.39 9.25
C SER A 75 -12.45 -10.60 8.09
N GLU A 76 -11.19 -10.90 8.39
CA GLU A 76 -10.15 -11.18 7.39
C GLU A 76 -10.56 -12.22 6.33
N THR A 77 -11.41 -13.19 6.71
CA THR A 77 -11.90 -14.24 5.81
C THR A 77 -13.33 -14.05 5.36
N SER A 78 -13.99 -12.98 5.81
CA SER A 78 -15.45 -12.78 5.60
C SER A 78 -15.83 -12.56 4.13
N TRP A 79 -14.90 -12.14 3.30
CA TRP A 79 -15.08 -11.96 1.85
C TRP A 79 -14.50 -13.13 1.03
N GLY A 80 -14.20 -14.26 1.68
CA GLY A 80 -13.81 -15.50 1.04
C GLY A 80 -12.31 -15.69 0.83
N ASN A 81 -11.48 -14.78 1.28
CA ASN A 81 -10.04 -14.95 1.29
C ASN A 81 -9.60 -15.89 2.43
N PRO A 82 -8.52 -16.65 2.29
CA PRO A 82 -7.89 -17.34 3.41
C PRO A 82 -7.21 -16.35 4.36
N VAL A 83 -6.89 -16.80 5.55
CA VAL A 83 -6.00 -16.08 6.47
C VAL A 83 -4.68 -15.78 5.76
N VAL A 84 -4.18 -14.55 5.89
CA VAL A 84 -2.90 -14.14 5.30
C VAL A 84 -1.75 -14.86 5.99
N THR A 85 -0.83 -15.41 5.23
CA THR A 85 0.36 -16.10 5.74
C THR A 85 1.63 -15.42 5.25
N LYS A 86 2.76 -15.73 5.91
CA LYS A 86 4.07 -15.24 5.46
C LYS A 86 4.39 -15.71 4.05
N GLU A 87 4.09 -16.98 3.73
CA GLU A 87 4.34 -17.56 2.41
C GLU A 87 3.59 -16.81 1.29
N LEU A 88 2.43 -16.22 1.59
CA LEU A 88 1.71 -15.39 0.62
C LEU A 88 2.52 -14.12 0.30
N ILE A 89 3.06 -13.45 1.32
CA ILE A 89 3.89 -12.27 1.15
C ILE A 89 5.23 -12.62 0.48
N ASP A 90 5.81 -13.77 0.84
CA ASP A 90 7.02 -14.29 0.18
C ASP A 90 6.80 -14.49 -1.33
N ALA A 91 5.65 -15.07 -1.74
CA ALA A 91 5.30 -15.25 -3.15
C ALA A 91 5.12 -13.91 -3.90
N VAL A 92 4.63 -12.88 -3.22
CA VAL A 92 4.55 -11.51 -3.78
C VAL A 92 5.94 -10.93 -3.99
N ARG A 93 6.82 -11.05 -3.00
CA ARG A 93 8.21 -10.58 -3.09
C ARG A 93 9.01 -11.33 -4.16
N GLU A 94 8.88 -12.66 -4.22
CA GLU A 94 9.53 -13.51 -5.23
C GLU A 94 9.10 -13.17 -6.66
N ALA A 95 7.87 -12.66 -6.85
CA ALA A 95 7.41 -12.17 -8.15
C ALA A 95 8.07 -10.84 -8.56
N GLY A 96 8.75 -10.15 -7.62
CA GLY A 96 9.52 -8.94 -7.85
C GLY A 96 8.88 -7.65 -7.33
N PHE A 97 7.79 -7.73 -6.55
CA PHE A 97 7.26 -6.57 -5.83
C PHE A 97 8.16 -6.23 -4.63
N ASP A 98 8.45 -4.95 -4.44
CA ASP A 98 9.29 -4.46 -3.35
C ASP A 98 8.49 -3.64 -2.31
N ALA A 99 7.18 -3.50 -2.52
CA ALA A 99 6.28 -2.84 -1.60
C ALA A 99 4.93 -3.58 -1.49
N VAL A 100 4.33 -3.52 -0.29
CA VAL A 100 2.97 -4.02 -0.04
C VAL A 100 2.14 -2.93 0.60
N ARG A 101 0.96 -2.64 0.04
CA ARG A 101 -0.08 -1.88 0.74
C ARG A 101 -1.00 -2.86 1.43
N ILE A 102 -1.23 -2.66 2.71
CA ILE A 102 -2.04 -3.50 3.59
C ILE A 102 -3.32 -2.72 3.94
N PRO A 103 -4.36 -2.81 3.10
CA PRO A 103 -5.65 -2.23 3.41
C PRO A 103 -6.18 -2.82 4.72
N THR A 104 -6.57 -1.96 5.67
CA THR A 104 -7.00 -2.40 7.01
C THR A 104 -8.23 -1.64 7.46
N THR A 105 -9.28 -2.38 7.84
CA THR A 105 -10.50 -1.84 8.44
C THR A 105 -10.44 -1.99 9.96
N TRP A 106 -10.77 -0.94 10.69
CA TRP A 106 -10.58 -0.86 12.13
C TRP A 106 -11.90 -0.85 12.92
N PHE A 107 -12.98 -0.27 12.36
CA PHE A 107 -14.23 -0.09 13.12
C PHE A 107 -14.88 -1.40 13.56
N ASN A 108 -14.67 -2.50 12.84
CA ASN A 108 -15.18 -3.82 13.20
C ASN A 108 -14.42 -4.49 14.38
N HIS A 109 -13.25 -3.94 14.70
CA HIS A 109 -12.31 -4.45 15.71
C HIS A 109 -12.06 -3.40 16.79
N SER A 110 -13.05 -2.56 17.04
CA SER A 110 -12.99 -1.44 17.99
C SER A 110 -14.32 -1.26 18.70
N ASP A 111 -14.29 -0.60 19.84
CA ASP A 111 -15.51 -0.10 20.47
C ASP A 111 -16.11 1.12 19.72
N SER A 112 -17.20 1.69 20.26
CA SER A 112 -17.89 2.84 19.66
C SER A 112 -17.02 4.11 19.57
N ASP A 113 -16.00 4.21 20.41
CA ASP A 113 -15.06 5.34 20.46
C ASP A 113 -13.81 5.08 19.62
N LEU A 114 -13.76 3.95 18.90
CA LEU A 114 -12.62 3.43 18.14
C LEU A 114 -11.39 3.16 19.01
N ASN A 115 -11.58 2.63 20.22
CA ASN A 115 -10.50 1.97 20.93
C ASN A 115 -10.35 0.57 20.31
N VAL A 116 -9.22 0.32 19.69
CA VAL A 116 -8.95 -0.91 18.94
C VAL A 116 -8.65 -2.07 19.89
N ASP A 117 -9.16 -3.24 19.58
CA ASP A 117 -8.89 -4.47 20.32
C ASP A 117 -7.40 -4.89 20.19
N ASP A 118 -6.77 -5.25 21.30
CA ASP A 118 -5.36 -5.66 21.32
C ASP A 118 -5.07 -6.81 20.33
N ALA A 119 -5.98 -7.80 20.25
CA ALA A 119 -5.82 -8.93 19.34
C ALA A 119 -5.86 -8.53 17.85
N TRP A 120 -6.53 -7.40 17.50
CA TRP A 120 -6.46 -6.88 16.14
C TRP A 120 -5.12 -6.19 15.87
N PHE A 121 -4.60 -5.45 16.83
CA PHE A 121 -3.25 -4.91 16.73
C PHE A 121 -2.21 -6.02 16.56
N GLU A 122 -2.26 -7.08 17.37
CA GLU A 122 -1.36 -8.24 17.24
C GLU A 122 -1.43 -8.84 15.82
N ARG A 123 -2.65 -8.98 15.27
CA ARG A 123 -2.82 -9.53 13.91
C ARG A 123 -2.28 -8.60 12.83
N VAL A 124 -2.54 -7.30 12.92
CA VAL A 124 -2.02 -6.32 11.95
C VAL A 124 -0.50 -6.24 12.00
N HIS A 125 0.09 -6.28 13.22
CA HIS A 125 1.54 -6.38 13.41
C HIS A 125 2.13 -7.60 12.69
N GLU A 126 1.54 -8.76 12.92
CA GLU A 126 2.00 -10.00 12.29
C GLU A 126 2.06 -9.89 10.77
N VAL A 127 1.01 -9.32 10.13
CA VAL A 127 0.96 -9.17 8.68
C VAL A 127 1.92 -8.08 8.17
N VAL A 128 2.06 -6.97 8.90
CA VAL A 128 3.06 -5.94 8.59
C VAL A 128 4.47 -6.52 8.66
N ASP A 129 4.77 -7.31 9.69
CA ASP A 129 6.06 -7.94 9.89
C ASP A 129 6.43 -8.94 8.79
N TYR A 130 5.47 -9.66 8.21
CA TYR A 130 5.73 -10.54 7.07
C TYR A 130 6.40 -9.80 5.91
N ALA A 131 5.99 -8.57 5.61
CA ALA A 131 6.56 -7.76 4.53
C ALA A 131 7.78 -6.95 5.00
N TYR A 132 7.67 -6.31 6.17
CA TYR A 132 8.70 -5.40 6.66
C TYR A 132 10.03 -6.11 6.94
N ASN A 133 9.97 -7.33 7.54
CA ASN A 133 11.16 -8.13 7.85
C ASN A 133 11.84 -8.71 6.60
N GLU A 134 11.12 -8.83 5.48
CA GLU A 134 11.67 -9.17 4.17
C GLU A 134 12.28 -7.96 3.43
N GLY A 135 12.35 -6.80 4.07
CA GLY A 135 12.94 -5.59 3.50
C GLY A 135 12.01 -4.81 2.57
N MET A 136 10.72 -5.15 2.49
CA MET A 136 9.74 -4.46 1.65
C MET A 136 9.32 -3.12 2.28
N TYR A 137 8.86 -2.18 1.45
CA TYR A 137 8.09 -1.04 1.90
C TYR A 137 6.68 -1.47 2.23
N VAL A 138 6.10 -0.88 3.28
CA VAL A 138 4.74 -1.20 3.73
C VAL A 138 3.92 0.08 3.83
N ILE A 139 2.74 0.09 3.24
CA ILE A 139 1.72 1.13 3.45
C ILE A 139 0.61 0.53 4.30
N LEU A 140 0.41 1.06 5.50
CA LEU A 140 -0.69 0.71 6.40
C LEU A 140 -1.71 1.83 6.43
N ASN A 141 -3.02 1.52 6.28
CA ASN A 141 -4.05 2.53 6.16
C ASN A 141 -5.28 2.32 7.08
N VAL A 142 -6.20 3.26 6.96
CA VAL A 142 -7.58 3.19 7.44
C VAL A 142 -8.48 3.06 6.22
N HIS A 143 -9.09 1.87 6.01
CA HIS A 143 -9.67 1.50 4.70
C HIS A 143 -11.19 1.65 4.64
N HIS A 144 -11.98 0.62 4.98
CA HIS A 144 -13.44 0.62 4.90
C HIS A 144 -14.09 1.03 6.22
N GLU A 145 -14.12 2.33 6.49
CA GLU A 145 -14.71 2.84 7.72
C GLU A 145 -16.16 3.31 7.51
N ASN A 146 -16.99 3.21 8.54
CA ASN A 146 -18.41 3.58 8.47
C ASN A 146 -18.71 5.00 8.98
N TRP A 147 -17.69 5.76 9.38
CA TRP A 147 -17.79 7.06 10.05
C TRP A 147 -17.11 8.22 9.32
N ASN A 148 -16.38 7.95 8.23
CA ASN A 148 -15.50 8.91 7.56
C ASN A 148 -16.08 9.54 6.29
N ASP A 149 -17.41 9.44 6.06
CA ASP A 149 -18.06 10.15 4.98
C ASP A 149 -17.90 11.67 5.20
N PRO A 150 -17.34 12.42 4.24
CA PRO A 150 -16.88 13.77 4.45
C PRO A 150 -17.99 14.83 4.33
N TYR A 151 -18.99 14.76 5.23
CA TYR A 151 -20.01 15.79 5.39
C TYR A 151 -19.56 16.83 6.42
N GLU A 152 -19.82 18.11 6.17
CA GLU A 152 -19.49 19.19 7.11
C GLU A 152 -20.17 19.01 8.46
N ASP A 153 -21.45 18.60 8.47
CA ASP A 153 -22.22 18.38 9.69
C ASP A 153 -21.63 17.24 10.58
N SER A 154 -21.01 16.23 9.98
CA SER A 154 -20.39 15.12 10.71
C SER A 154 -18.87 15.31 10.92
N TYR A 155 -18.26 16.33 10.35
CA TYR A 155 -16.81 16.53 10.39
C TYR A 155 -16.22 16.44 11.80
N LYS A 156 -16.82 17.11 12.78
CA LYS A 156 -16.30 17.10 14.17
C LYS A 156 -16.25 15.70 14.76
N ALA A 157 -17.27 14.88 14.51
CA ALA A 157 -17.32 13.51 14.99
C ALA A 157 -16.28 12.64 14.26
N ALA A 158 -16.22 12.74 12.92
CA ALA A 158 -15.24 12.02 12.10
C ALA A 158 -13.80 12.39 12.47
N SER A 159 -13.50 13.68 12.64
CA SER A 159 -12.20 14.19 13.08
C SER A 159 -11.77 13.62 14.44
N ASN A 160 -12.69 13.54 15.41
CA ASN A 160 -12.36 12.99 16.72
C ASN A 160 -12.05 11.50 16.63
N LYS A 161 -12.84 10.73 15.88
CA LYS A 161 -12.60 9.30 15.63
C LYS A 161 -11.29 9.07 14.90
N LEU A 162 -11.04 9.81 13.82
CA LEU A 162 -9.79 9.73 13.06
C LEU A 162 -8.56 9.98 13.93
N LYS A 163 -8.59 11.03 14.75
CA LYS A 163 -7.48 11.36 15.64
C LYS A 163 -7.28 10.33 16.75
N ASN A 164 -8.36 9.79 17.32
CA ASN A 164 -8.26 8.72 18.32
C ASN A 164 -7.63 7.46 17.72
N LEU A 165 -8.14 7.01 16.58
CA LEU A 165 -7.66 5.83 15.88
C LEU A 165 -6.18 5.98 15.47
N TRP A 166 -5.82 7.09 14.79
CA TRP A 166 -4.45 7.29 14.34
C TRP A 166 -3.43 7.47 15.46
N LYS A 167 -3.82 8.00 16.62
CA LYS A 167 -2.94 8.03 17.78
C LYS A 167 -2.62 6.63 18.30
N GLN A 168 -3.59 5.73 18.28
CA GLN A 168 -3.38 4.34 18.69
C GLN A 168 -2.49 3.62 17.67
N ILE A 169 -2.84 3.64 16.37
CA ILE A 169 -2.03 3.03 15.30
C ILE A 169 -0.60 3.58 15.34
N ALA A 170 -0.45 4.90 15.40
CA ALA A 170 0.87 5.53 15.37
C ALA A 170 1.72 5.17 16.61
N ASN A 171 1.12 5.02 17.79
CA ASN A 171 1.85 4.57 18.98
C ASN A 171 2.25 3.11 18.89
N GLU A 172 1.37 2.27 18.35
CA GLU A 172 1.61 0.84 18.19
C GLU A 172 2.78 0.55 17.24
N PHE A 173 2.83 1.26 16.12
CA PHE A 173 3.85 1.10 15.08
C PHE A 173 4.98 2.14 15.15
N LYS A 174 5.19 2.81 16.29
CA LYS A 174 6.13 3.94 16.41
C LYS A 174 7.60 3.57 16.15
N ASP A 175 7.99 2.32 16.45
CA ASP A 175 9.37 1.87 16.40
C ASP A 175 9.80 1.37 15.00
N TYR A 176 8.87 1.26 14.05
CA TYR A 176 9.19 0.98 12.65
C TYR A 176 9.89 2.16 11.97
N GLY A 177 10.89 1.88 11.14
CA GLY A 177 11.67 2.88 10.40
C GLY A 177 10.96 3.47 9.18
N SER A 178 11.76 4.02 8.26
CA SER A 178 11.30 4.78 7.09
C SER A 178 10.51 3.97 6.06
N ARG A 179 10.65 2.64 6.05
CA ARG A 179 9.93 1.75 5.12
C ARG A 179 8.45 1.52 5.48
N LEU A 180 7.99 1.91 6.68
CA LEU A 180 6.57 1.89 7.02
C LEU A 180 5.96 3.29 6.81
N ILE A 181 4.99 3.37 5.91
CA ILE A 181 4.26 4.58 5.52
C ILE A 181 2.84 4.47 6.07
N PHE A 182 2.30 5.54 6.65
CA PHE A 182 0.90 5.58 7.07
C PHE A 182 0.04 6.33 6.05
N GLU A 183 -1.04 5.72 5.60
CA GLU A 183 -2.03 6.35 4.73
C GLU A 183 -3.30 6.68 5.53
N GLY A 184 -3.63 7.95 5.64
CA GLY A 184 -4.62 8.48 6.56
C GLY A 184 -6.03 7.91 6.41
N MET A 185 -6.47 7.74 5.18
CA MET A 185 -7.77 7.19 4.79
C MET A 185 -7.62 6.60 3.38
N ASN A 186 -8.47 5.61 3.05
CA ASN A 186 -8.51 5.02 1.70
C ASN A 186 -9.19 5.98 0.68
N GLU A 187 -10.50 5.96 0.63
CA GLU A 187 -11.33 6.67 -0.35
C GLU A 187 -12.50 7.39 0.34
N PRO A 188 -12.23 8.43 1.16
CA PRO A 188 -13.28 9.17 1.84
C PRO A 188 -14.20 9.86 0.83
N ARG A 189 -15.51 9.54 0.85
CA ARG A 189 -16.49 9.99 -0.14
C ARG A 189 -17.91 9.96 0.40
N TRP A 190 -18.82 10.66 -0.25
CA TRP A 190 -20.26 10.62 0.03
C TRP A 190 -20.86 9.36 -0.60
N ARG A 191 -20.87 8.27 0.16
CA ARG A 191 -21.35 6.96 -0.31
C ARG A 191 -22.83 7.00 -0.66
N ASN A 192 -23.22 6.24 -1.70
CA ASN A 192 -24.59 6.12 -2.20
C ASN A 192 -25.22 7.44 -2.68
N THR A 193 -24.41 8.38 -3.17
CA THR A 193 -24.84 9.64 -3.77
C THR A 193 -24.33 9.82 -5.19
N ASN A 194 -24.88 10.79 -5.92
CA ASN A 194 -24.36 11.16 -7.25
C ASN A 194 -22.94 11.76 -7.22
N PHE A 195 -22.44 12.09 -6.03
CA PHE A 195 -21.11 12.64 -5.83
C PHE A 195 -20.07 11.59 -5.47
N GLU A 196 -20.46 10.32 -5.36
CA GLU A 196 -19.58 9.28 -4.85
C GLU A 196 -18.28 9.14 -5.65
N TRP A 197 -18.39 9.04 -6.98
CA TRP A 197 -17.25 8.70 -7.86
C TRP A 197 -16.90 9.77 -8.91
N ASN A 198 -17.50 10.96 -8.83
CA ASN A 198 -17.28 12.03 -9.81
C ASN A 198 -16.33 13.14 -9.30
N GLY A 199 -15.53 12.86 -8.26
CA GLY A 199 -14.64 13.83 -7.63
C GLY A 199 -15.31 14.69 -6.55
N GLY A 200 -16.55 14.39 -6.17
CA GLY A 200 -17.27 15.08 -5.12
C GLY A 200 -17.65 16.53 -5.44
N ASN A 201 -18.21 17.19 -4.45
CA ASN A 201 -18.45 18.61 -4.50
C ASN A 201 -17.43 19.40 -3.63
N SER A 202 -17.53 20.72 -3.60
CA SER A 202 -16.61 21.59 -2.84
C SER A 202 -16.64 21.33 -1.33
N GLU A 203 -17.79 20.98 -0.76
CA GLU A 203 -17.92 20.64 0.66
C GLU A 203 -17.17 19.36 0.99
N GLY A 204 -17.47 18.26 0.29
CA GLY A 204 -16.82 16.97 0.53
C GLY A 204 -15.29 17.06 0.39
N ARG A 205 -14.80 17.74 -0.67
CA ARG A 205 -13.36 17.99 -0.85
C ARG A 205 -12.75 18.82 0.29
N SER A 206 -13.45 19.86 0.76
CA SER A 206 -13.00 20.67 1.89
C SER A 206 -12.90 19.85 3.18
N VAL A 207 -13.88 18.98 3.44
CA VAL A 207 -13.87 18.12 4.63
C VAL A 207 -12.74 17.10 4.56
N VAL A 208 -12.47 16.48 3.38
CA VAL A 208 -11.32 15.60 3.20
C VAL A 208 -10.01 16.33 3.50
N ASN A 209 -9.82 17.57 3.02
CA ASN A 209 -8.63 18.35 3.34
C ASN A 209 -8.48 18.59 4.85
N LYS A 210 -9.57 18.87 5.57
CA LYS A 210 -9.56 19.04 7.03
C LYS A 210 -9.19 17.74 7.74
N LEU A 211 -9.76 16.60 7.32
CA LEU A 211 -9.46 15.28 7.87
C LEU A 211 -8.00 14.88 7.63
N ASN A 212 -7.44 15.14 6.45
CA ASN A 212 -6.03 14.93 6.16
C ASN A 212 -5.12 15.74 7.11
N ALA A 213 -5.45 17.01 7.36
CA ALA A 213 -4.70 17.82 8.32
C ALA A 213 -4.81 17.31 9.77
N ASP A 214 -5.98 16.80 10.16
CA ASP A 214 -6.20 16.18 11.48
C ASP A 214 -5.42 14.87 11.63
N PHE A 215 -5.35 14.05 10.58
CA PHE A 215 -4.53 12.84 10.53
C PHE A 215 -3.04 13.18 10.74
N VAL A 216 -2.49 14.08 9.94
CA VAL A 216 -1.08 14.49 10.05
C VAL A 216 -0.77 14.95 11.48
N LYS A 217 -1.59 15.85 12.05
CA LYS A 217 -1.41 16.34 13.42
C LYS A 217 -1.49 15.22 14.45
N ALA A 218 -2.42 14.28 14.29
CA ALA A 218 -2.59 13.16 15.22
C ALA A 218 -1.34 12.28 15.24
N VAL A 219 -0.83 11.87 14.08
CA VAL A 219 0.38 11.05 13.98
C VAL A 219 1.60 11.80 14.51
N ARG A 220 1.85 13.04 14.08
CA ARG A 220 3.00 13.84 14.54
C ARG A 220 3.03 14.04 16.06
N SER A 221 1.84 14.14 16.69
CA SER A 221 1.72 14.33 18.15
C SER A 221 2.19 13.13 18.98
N THR A 222 2.36 11.95 18.39
CA THR A 222 2.82 10.75 19.10
C THR A 222 4.34 10.69 19.27
N GLY A 223 5.09 11.50 18.52
CA GLY A 223 6.57 11.62 18.67
C GLY A 223 7.32 10.41 18.11
N GLY A 224 8.58 10.21 18.54
CA GLY A 224 9.45 9.16 18.03
C GLY A 224 9.59 9.23 16.50
N ASN A 225 9.67 8.10 15.83
CA ASN A 225 9.75 8.02 14.36
C ASN A 225 8.55 8.66 13.65
N ASN A 226 7.38 8.70 14.29
CA ASN A 226 6.18 9.31 13.72
C ASN A 226 6.30 10.83 13.52
N LYS A 227 7.27 11.47 14.19
CA LYS A 227 7.60 12.89 13.95
C LYS A 227 8.14 13.12 12.54
N TYR A 228 8.75 12.10 11.93
CA TYR A 228 9.52 12.20 10.69
C TYR A 228 9.05 11.26 9.58
N ARG A 229 8.23 10.24 9.93
CA ARG A 229 7.68 9.23 9.02
C ARG A 229 6.95 9.85 7.85
N ALA A 230 7.08 9.26 6.66
CA ALA A 230 6.25 9.61 5.51
C ALA A 230 4.77 9.30 5.78
N LEU A 231 3.91 10.27 5.49
CA LEU A 231 2.46 10.16 5.62
C LEU A 231 1.78 10.36 4.26
N MET A 232 0.83 9.49 3.94
CA MET A 232 0.12 9.47 2.67
C MET A 232 -1.32 9.96 2.88
N ILE A 233 -1.76 10.90 2.05
CA ILE A 233 -3.06 11.57 2.17
C ILE A 233 -3.84 11.47 0.86
N PRO A 234 -5.11 11.00 0.90
CA PRO A 234 -5.92 10.87 -0.31
C PRO A 234 -6.59 12.19 -0.69
N THR A 235 -6.91 12.32 -1.97
CA THR A 235 -7.96 13.24 -2.42
C THR A 235 -9.34 12.67 -2.08
N TYR A 236 -10.44 13.41 -2.35
CA TYR A 236 -11.79 12.85 -2.26
C TYR A 236 -11.90 11.60 -3.16
N ALA A 237 -12.33 10.47 -2.58
CA ALA A 237 -12.36 9.15 -3.23
C ALA A 237 -11.00 8.71 -3.83
N ALA A 238 -9.87 9.21 -3.32
CA ALA A 238 -8.54 9.06 -3.93
C ALA A 238 -8.52 9.38 -5.45
N SER A 239 -9.45 10.18 -5.94
CA SER A 239 -9.71 10.39 -7.36
C SER A 239 -8.90 11.56 -7.93
N ALA A 240 -8.36 11.37 -9.15
CA ALA A 240 -7.74 12.43 -9.93
C ALA A 240 -8.72 13.58 -10.25
N SER A 241 -10.02 13.30 -10.39
CA SER A 241 -11.06 14.33 -10.62
C SER A 241 -11.28 15.24 -9.40
N ALA A 242 -10.77 14.89 -8.24
CA ALA A 242 -10.86 15.69 -7.02
C ALA A 242 -9.61 16.55 -6.74
N LEU A 243 -8.65 16.57 -7.66
CA LEU A 243 -7.43 17.39 -7.52
C LEU A 243 -7.73 18.88 -7.43
N GLU A 244 -8.79 19.37 -8.07
CA GLU A 244 -9.24 20.74 -7.91
C GLU A 244 -9.71 21.00 -6.47
N GLY A 245 -9.13 22.02 -5.80
CA GLY A 245 -9.41 22.35 -4.41
C GLY A 245 -8.77 21.42 -3.38
N PHE A 246 -7.96 20.44 -3.80
CA PHE A 246 -7.14 19.67 -2.89
C PHE A 246 -6.00 20.53 -2.34
N THR A 247 -5.79 20.45 -1.03
CA THR A 247 -4.73 21.16 -0.32
C THR A 247 -3.86 20.19 0.47
N VAL A 248 -2.56 20.38 0.37
CA VAL A 248 -1.57 19.63 1.15
C VAL A 248 -1.35 20.34 2.48
N PRO A 249 -1.44 19.66 3.63
CA PRO A 249 -1.06 20.23 4.91
C PRO A 249 0.42 20.69 4.93
N ASP A 250 0.75 21.60 5.83
CA ASP A 250 2.13 22.05 6.05
C ASP A 250 2.91 20.97 6.84
N ASP A 251 3.65 20.15 6.11
CA ASP A 251 4.48 19.05 6.64
C ASP A 251 5.47 18.59 5.55
N ASP A 252 6.70 18.26 5.95
CA ASP A 252 7.83 18.00 5.04
C ASP A 252 7.88 16.57 4.48
N SER A 253 7.04 15.64 4.97
CA SER A 253 7.10 14.21 4.62
C SER A 253 5.75 13.68 4.12
N LEU A 254 5.10 14.43 3.20
CA LEU A 254 3.79 14.04 2.67
C LEU A 254 3.86 13.45 1.27
N ILE A 255 2.97 12.48 1.05
CA ILE A 255 2.74 11.78 -0.21
C ILE A 255 1.24 11.87 -0.51
N VAL A 256 0.88 12.22 -1.74
CA VAL A 256 -0.51 12.22 -2.21
C VAL A 256 -0.87 10.85 -2.75
N SER A 257 -2.00 10.30 -2.27
CA SER A 257 -2.58 9.03 -2.73
C SER A 257 -3.61 9.28 -3.81
N ILE A 258 -3.43 8.65 -4.98
CA ILE A 258 -4.41 8.60 -6.07
C ILE A 258 -4.65 7.14 -6.45
N HIS A 259 -5.90 6.78 -6.68
CA HIS A 259 -6.28 5.51 -7.27
C HIS A 259 -6.59 5.71 -8.76
N ALA A 260 -5.92 4.94 -9.61
CA ALA A 260 -5.97 5.13 -11.06
C ALA A 260 -6.28 3.81 -11.79
N TYR A 261 -7.57 3.46 -11.82
CA TYR A 261 -8.06 2.39 -12.70
C TYR A 261 -8.29 2.94 -14.10
N SER A 262 -7.18 3.36 -14.74
CA SER A 262 -7.16 4.15 -15.97
C SER A 262 -6.45 3.44 -17.12
N PRO A 263 -6.86 3.68 -18.39
CA PRO A 263 -8.08 4.43 -18.77
C PRO A 263 -9.35 3.70 -18.29
N TYR A 264 -10.31 4.41 -17.72
CA TYR A 264 -11.47 3.81 -17.07
C TYR A 264 -12.21 2.77 -17.92
N ASN A 265 -12.47 3.07 -19.18
CA ASN A 265 -13.17 2.14 -20.10
C ASN A 265 -12.36 0.88 -20.41
N PHE A 266 -11.06 0.90 -20.26
CA PHE A 266 -10.22 -0.30 -20.40
C PHE A 266 -10.02 -1.00 -19.05
N ALA A 267 -9.66 -0.26 -18.02
CA ALA A 267 -9.18 -0.81 -16.75
C ALA A 267 -10.32 -1.29 -15.82
N MET A 268 -11.43 -0.52 -15.73
CA MET A 268 -12.48 -0.76 -14.72
C MET A 268 -13.82 -1.17 -15.34
N ASN A 269 -14.28 -0.47 -16.41
CA ASN A 269 -15.59 -0.71 -17.00
C ASN A 269 -15.62 -2.06 -17.75
N GLU A 270 -16.35 -3.04 -17.20
CA GLU A 270 -16.49 -4.39 -17.81
C GLU A 270 -17.07 -4.37 -19.22
N ASN A 271 -17.94 -3.39 -19.50
CA ASN A 271 -18.58 -3.20 -20.81
C ASN A 271 -17.79 -2.26 -21.72
N GLY A 272 -16.64 -1.75 -21.29
CA GLY A 272 -15.79 -0.85 -22.03
C GLY A 272 -14.89 -1.56 -23.04
N THR A 273 -13.91 -0.84 -23.58
CA THR A 273 -12.98 -1.38 -24.57
C THR A 273 -12.15 -2.54 -24.02
N LYS A 274 -11.91 -3.54 -24.88
CA LYS A 274 -11.00 -4.67 -24.58
C LYS A 274 -9.58 -4.43 -25.09
N VAL A 275 -9.36 -3.33 -25.81
CA VAL A 275 -8.09 -3.03 -26.47
C VAL A 275 -7.36 -1.92 -25.72
N PHE A 276 -6.10 -2.14 -25.44
CA PHE A 276 -5.12 -1.13 -25.05
C PHE A 276 -4.03 -1.09 -26.12
N ASP A 277 -3.89 0.05 -26.78
CA ASP A 277 -2.87 0.30 -27.79
C ASP A 277 -1.93 1.42 -27.28
N PRO A 278 -0.67 1.10 -26.94
CA PRO A 278 0.29 2.10 -26.47
C PRO A 278 0.59 3.24 -27.45
N SER A 279 0.26 3.08 -28.72
CA SER A 279 0.43 4.12 -29.76
C SER A 279 -0.79 5.04 -29.90
N ALA A 280 -1.92 4.68 -29.31
CA ALA A 280 -3.18 5.40 -29.45
C ALA A 280 -3.43 6.34 -28.26
N ASN A 281 -3.72 7.61 -28.55
CA ASN A 281 -4.03 8.60 -27.52
C ASN A 281 -5.25 8.23 -26.65
N ASP A 282 -6.24 7.54 -27.21
CA ASP A 282 -7.41 7.06 -26.46
C ASP A 282 -7.04 6.04 -25.38
N SER A 283 -5.90 5.36 -25.53
CA SER A 283 -5.36 4.43 -24.54
C SER A 283 -4.38 5.09 -23.54
N THR A 284 -3.65 6.12 -23.98
CA THR A 284 -2.49 6.64 -23.24
C THR A 284 -2.66 8.06 -22.71
N GLY A 285 -3.51 8.86 -23.34
CA GLY A 285 -3.63 10.30 -23.04
C GLY A 285 -4.05 10.59 -21.60
N GLU A 286 -4.96 9.79 -21.03
CA GLU A 286 -5.39 9.94 -19.63
C GLU A 286 -4.24 9.64 -18.66
N LEU A 287 -3.42 8.64 -18.95
CA LEU A 287 -2.28 8.25 -18.12
C LEU A 287 -1.19 9.32 -18.13
N ILE A 288 -0.83 9.81 -19.30
CA ILE A 288 0.16 10.88 -19.47
C ILE A 288 -0.31 12.14 -18.75
N TRP A 289 -1.57 12.56 -19.00
CA TRP A 289 -2.14 13.74 -18.34
C TRP A 289 -2.10 13.62 -16.81
N LEU A 290 -2.43 12.44 -16.26
CA LEU A 290 -2.44 12.24 -14.81
C LEU A 290 -1.03 12.29 -14.25
N SER A 291 -0.08 11.59 -14.89
CA SER A 291 1.33 11.58 -14.47
C SER A 291 1.93 12.98 -14.47
N ASP A 292 1.75 13.74 -15.57
CA ASP A 292 2.24 15.11 -15.68
C ASP A 292 1.54 16.05 -14.67
N THR A 293 0.24 15.88 -14.45
CA THR A 293 -0.51 16.67 -13.46
C THR A 293 0.02 16.43 -12.03
N LEU A 294 0.30 15.19 -11.66
CA LEU A 294 0.86 14.85 -10.35
C LEU A 294 2.28 15.41 -10.19
N TYR A 295 3.09 15.33 -11.25
CA TYR A 295 4.42 15.93 -11.25
C TYR A 295 4.35 17.45 -11.04
N ASP A 296 3.58 18.17 -11.84
CA ASP A 296 3.49 19.63 -11.78
C ASP A 296 2.88 20.14 -10.46
N ARG A 297 1.90 19.43 -9.93
CA ARG A 297 1.20 19.85 -8.72
C ARG A 297 1.92 19.51 -7.43
N PHE A 298 2.65 18.39 -7.37
CA PHE A 298 3.20 17.82 -6.15
C PHE A 298 4.69 17.55 -6.24
N ILE A 299 5.15 16.67 -7.14
CA ILE A 299 6.54 16.23 -7.19
C ILE A 299 7.50 17.40 -7.37
N SER A 300 7.21 18.31 -8.31
CA SER A 300 8.02 19.52 -8.57
C SER A 300 8.08 20.49 -7.39
N LYS A 301 7.25 20.29 -6.37
CA LYS A 301 7.16 21.11 -5.15
C LYS A 301 7.61 20.38 -3.89
N GLY A 302 8.21 19.20 -4.02
CA GLY A 302 8.73 18.45 -2.90
C GLY A 302 7.72 17.57 -2.16
N VAL A 303 6.51 17.38 -2.71
CA VAL A 303 5.50 16.47 -2.18
C VAL A 303 5.50 15.19 -3.00
N GLY A 304 5.56 14.02 -2.37
CA GLY A 304 5.49 12.74 -3.05
C GLY A 304 4.11 12.46 -3.67
N ALA A 305 4.05 11.53 -4.60
CA ALA A 305 2.79 10.98 -5.11
C ALA A 305 2.92 9.48 -5.33
N ILE A 306 1.86 8.73 -5.04
CA ILE A 306 1.76 7.29 -5.24
C ILE A 306 0.43 6.99 -5.92
N ILE A 307 0.44 6.11 -6.91
CA ILE A 307 -0.78 5.44 -7.37
C ILE A 307 -1.04 4.27 -6.43
N GLY A 308 -1.84 4.52 -5.38
CA GLY A 308 -2.12 3.56 -4.31
C GLY A 308 -2.89 2.33 -4.76
N GLU A 309 -3.70 2.47 -5.82
CA GLU A 309 -4.40 1.36 -6.45
C GLU A 309 -4.47 1.54 -7.96
N CYS A 310 -4.15 0.48 -8.69
CA CYS A 310 -4.36 0.36 -10.13
C CYS A 310 -4.58 -1.10 -10.50
N GLY A 311 -5.11 -1.33 -11.69
CA GLY A 311 -5.32 -2.69 -12.18
C GLY A 311 -6.24 -2.71 -13.40
N THR A 312 -6.48 -3.88 -13.95
CA THR A 312 -7.36 -4.08 -15.09
C THR A 312 -8.25 -5.30 -14.90
N VAL A 313 -9.57 -5.11 -15.00
CA VAL A 313 -10.52 -6.23 -14.99
C VAL A 313 -10.32 -7.15 -16.21
N ASN A 314 -10.60 -8.42 -16.01
CA ASN A 314 -10.47 -9.40 -17.09
C ASN A 314 -11.69 -9.37 -18.01
N LYS A 315 -11.45 -9.06 -19.29
CA LYS A 315 -12.46 -9.08 -20.39
C LYS A 315 -12.11 -10.12 -21.45
N ASN A 316 -11.35 -11.18 -21.07
CA ASN A 316 -10.75 -12.14 -22.01
C ASN A 316 -9.81 -11.44 -23.02
N ASN A 317 -8.97 -10.53 -22.53
CA ASN A 317 -8.13 -9.62 -23.32
C ASN A 317 -6.68 -9.57 -22.80
N LEU A 318 -6.13 -10.71 -22.42
CA LEU A 318 -4.82 -10.81 -21.74
C LEU A 318 -3.70 -10.07 -22.49
N SER A 319 -3.64 -10.15 -23.84
CA SER A 319 -2.62 -9.45 -24.63
C SER A 319 -2.66 -7.92 -24.46
N SER A 320 -3.87 -7.34 -24.36
CA SER A 320 -4.04 -5.90 -24.10
C SER A 320 -3.73 -5.55 -22.64
N ARG A 321 -4.06 -6.43 -21.68
CA ARG A 321 -3.67 -6.26 -20.29
C ARG A 321 -2.15 -6.29 -20.12
N ILE A 322 -1.45 -7.17 -20.83
CA ILE A 322 0.03 -7.20 -20.87
C ILE A 322 0.59 -5.92 -21.51
N ALA A 323 -0.03 -5.40 -22.56
CA ALA A 323 0.40 -4.12 -23.16
C ALA A 323 0.23 -2.96 -22.18
N TRP A 324 -0.88 -2.91 -21.42
CA TRP A 324 -1.10 -1.95 -20.34
C TRP A 324 -0.07 -2.12 -19.22
N ALA A 325 0.20 -3.34 -18.79
CA ALA A 325 1.17 -3.65 -17.74
C ALA A 325 2.60 -3.21 -18.08
N LYS A 326 2.96 -3.22 -19.36
CA LYS A 326 4.25 -2.70 -19.85
C LYS A 326 4.31 -1.19 -19.96
N TYR A 327 3.17 -0.52 -20.06
CA TYR A 327 3.09 0.91 -20.31
C TYR A 327 2.83 1.72 -19.03
N PHE A 328 1.90 1.24 -18.21
CA PHE A 328 1.41 1.96 -17.04
C PHE A 328 2.53 2.32 -16.04
N PRO A 329 3.37 1.37 -15.55
CA PRO A 329 4.42 1.70 -14.59
C PRO A 329 5.46 2.69 -15.16
N VAL A 330 5.78 2.58 -16.46
CA VAL A 330 6.76 3.47 -17.11
C VAL A 330 6.28 4.93 -17.07
N VAL A 331 5.03 5.19 -17.45
CA VAL A 331 4.48 6.56 -17.50
C VAL A 331 4.51 7.25 -16.14
N PHE A 332 4.23 6.52 -15.07
CA PHE A 332 4.27 7.08 -13.72
C PHE A 332 5.69 7.08 -13.15
N GLY A 333 6.46 6.02 -13.39
CA GLY A 333 7.85 5.86 -12.94
C GLY A 333 8.79 6.93 -13.49
N ASP A 334 8.60 7.36 -14.75
CA ASP A 334 9.37 8.46 -15.37
C ASP A 334 9.26 9.77 -14.56
N ASN A 335 8.14 9.97 -13.86
CA ASN A 335 7.91 11.10 -12.96
C ASN A 335 8.18 10.77 -11.48
N GLY A 336 8.73 9.58 -11.16
CA GLY A 336 9.05 9.14 -9.80
C GLY A 336 7.82 8.81 -8.96
N ILE A 337 6.75 8.33 -9.59
CA ILE A 337 5.47 7.96 -8.98
C ILE A 337 5.34 6.44 -9.00
N PRO A 338 5.58 5.72 -7.91
CA PRO A 338 5.41 4.27 -7.87
C PRO A 338 3.91 3.91 -7.93
N VAL A 339 3.64 2.71 -8.45
CA VAL A 339 2.27 2.21 -8.65
C VAL A 339 2.05 0.92 -7.89
N PHE A 340 0.83 0.72 -7.35
CA PHE A 340 0.46 -0.44 -6.54
C PHE A 340 -0.68 -1.19 -7.21
N LEU A 341 -0.40 -2.43 -7.63
CA LEU A 341 -1.38 -3.32 -8.24
C LEU A 341 -2.44 -3.74 -7.23
N TRP A 342 -3.71 -3.53 -7.54
CA TRP A 342 -4.82 -4.06 -6.73
C TRP A 342 -5.04 -5.54 -7.03
N ASP A 343 -5.06 -6.35 -5.97
CA ASP A 343 -5.36 -7.78 -6.04
C ASP A 343 -6.31 -8.16 -4.89
N ASN A 344 -7.53 -8.53 -5.23
CA ASN A 344 -8.57 -8.88 -4.27
C ASN A 344 -8.90 -10.38 -4.25
N ASN A 345 -8.12 -11.22 -4.95
CA ASN A 345 -8.36 -12.65 -5.10
C ASN A 345 -9.73 -13.00 -5.76
N ALA A 346 -10.37 -12.04 -6.46
CA ALA A 346 -11.60 -12.28 -7.21
C ALA A 346 -11.30 -12.56 -8.68
N TYR A 347 -11.69 -13.73 -9.16
CA TYR A 347 -11.37 -14.22 -10.50
C TYR A 347 -12.60 -14.29 -11.38
N GLY A 348 -12.38 -14.50 -12.67
CA GLY A 348 -13.43 -14.60 -13.68
C GLY A 348 -13.50 -13.37 -14.57
N SER A 349 -14.69 -12.94 -14.94
CA SER A 349 -14.95 -11.74 -15.75
C SER A 349 -16.05 -10.91 -15.09
N GLY A 350 -15.92 -9.60 -15.13
CA GLY A 350 -16.89 -8.66 -14.56
C GLY A 350 -16.22 -7.57 -13.73
N ASN A 351 -17.03 -6.73 -13.12
CA ASN A 351 -16.57 -5.71 -12.21
C ASN A 351 -15.90 -6.35 -10.98
N GLU A 352 -14.95 -5.66 -10.38
CA GLU A 352 -14.24 -6.06 -9.17
C GLU A 352 -13.47 -7.41 -9.29
N THR A 353 -13.17 -7.89 -10.51
CA THR A 353 -12.37 -9.10 -10.75
C THR A 353 -10.91 -8.75 -11.00
N PHE A 354 -10.19 -8.45 -9.93
CA PHE A 354 -8.78 -8.06 -9.98
C PHE A 354 -7.83 -9.13 -9.44
N GLY A 355 -8.32 -10.35 -9.16
CA GLY A 355 -7.50 -11.44 -8.65
C GLY A 355 -6.34 -11.80 -9.58
N GLN A 356 -5.13 -11.85 -9.03
CA GLN A 356 -3.91 -12.21 -9.73
C GLN A 356 -3.19 -13.37 -9.05
N LEU A 357 -3.06 -13.35 -7.71
CA LEU A 357 -2.44 -14.39 -6.92
C LEU A 357 -3.50 -15.26 -6.26
N HIS A 358 -3.59 -16.52 -6.65
CA HIS A 358 -4.40 -17.53 -5.97
C HIS A 358 -3.87 -17.78 -4.56
N ARG A 359 -4.51 -17.21 -3.55
CA ARG A 359 -3.98 -17.18 -2.18
C ARG A 359 -3.90 -18.55 -1.49
N ASN A 360 -4.69 -19.53 -1.94
CA ASN A 360 -4.64 -20.90 -1.41
C ASN A 360 -3.51 -21.75 -2.02
N THR A 361 -3.07 -21.45 -3.25
CA THR A 361 -2.08 -22.24 -4.00
C THR A 361 -0.78 -21.49 -4.24
N LEU A 362 -0.77 -20.18 -3.95
CA LEU A 362 0.35 -19.25 -4.18
C LEU A 362 0.82 -19.25 -5.64
N THR A 363 -0.13 -19.37 -6.57
CA THR A 363 0.13 -19.37 -8.02
C THR A 363 -0.51 -18.15 -8.68
N TRP A 364 0.21 -17.50 -9.57
CA TRP A 364 -0.29 -16.36 -10.33
C TRP A 364 -1.23 -16.81 -11.45
N GLU A 365 -2.40 -16.21 -11.56
CA GLU A 365 -3.40 -16.50 -12.62
C GLU A 365 -2.84 -16.18 -14.03
N TYR A 366 -2.10 -15.08 -14.14
CA TYR A 366 -1.45 -14.65 -15.39
C TYR A 366 0.01 -14.26 -15.14
N PRO A 367 0.94 -15.23 -15.03
CA PRO A 367 2.35 -14.96 -14.72
C PRO A 367 3.01 -13.98 -15.69
N GLU A 368 2.64 -14.02 -16.97
CA GLU A 368 3.14 -13.11 -17.99
C GLU A 368 2.66 -11.67 -17.82
N TYR A 369 1.47 -11.44 -17.26
CA TYR A 369 0.97 -10.11 -16.89
C TYR A 369 1.79 -9.52 -15.73
N ILE A 370 1.99 -10.32 -14.68
CA ILE A 370 2.80 -9.91 -13.52
C ILE A 370 4.24 -9.63 -13.93
N LYS A 371 4.84 -10.53 -14.71
CA LYS A 371 6.21 -10.33 -15.23
C LYS A 371 6.32 -9.08 -16.10
N ALA A 372 5.31 -8.79 -16.91
CA ALA A 372 5.30 -7.59 -17.73
C ALA A 372 5.22 -6.31 -16.88
N LEU A 373 4.42 -6.34 -15.80
CA LEU A 373 4.24 -5.22 -14.88
C LEU A 373 5.53 -4.93 -14.11
N VAL A 374 6.10 -5.97 -13.47
CA VAL A 374 7.32 -5.84 -12.64
C VAL A 374 8.56 -5.47 -13.47
N ASN A 375 8.70 -5.99 -14.68
CA ASN A 375 9.86 -5.66 -15.54
C ASN A 375 9.77 -4.27 -16.17
N ALA A 376 8.63 -3.60 -16.10
CA ALA A 376 8.42 -2.28 -16.68
C ALA A 376 8.58 -1.15 -15.64
N ALA A 377 8.54 -1.50 -14.37
CA ALA A 377 8.65 -0.58 -13.24
C ALA A 377 10.10 -0.19 -12.90
#